data_5201d0b18038dec49cf12bd674005cf8
#
_entry.id   5201d0b18038dec49cf12bd674005cf8
#
_cell.length_a   1.000
_cell.length_b   1.000
_cell.length_c   1.000
_cell.angle_alpha   90.00
_cell.angle_beta   90.00
_cell.angle_gamma   90.00
#
_symmetry.space_group_name_H-M   'P 1'
#
loop_
_entity.id
_entity.type
_entity.pdbx_description
1 polymer ?
#
loop_
_entity_poly.entity_id
_entity_poly.type
_entity_poly.pdbx_seq_one_letter_code
_entity_poly.pdbx_strand_id
1 'polypeptide(L)'
;MMPSSFGAIDQPVSRIKEESLMSAPAVPDRFTTLPDEHALQATVVALEEHGFSVEVVDDLDAARQAVLARIPEGSSVMTNTSVTLAETGIADAIDHGGDRWESARNKMFALDFATQGQEMKAIAGQPDYALGSVHAVTRDGTLVIASASGSQLASYAWGAANVIFVVGAQKLVPGLAAAHERIYQHSLPLEDVRAQAAYGQHSQVGKVLEIHQELPGRIHIVLIRQSVGF
;
A
#
# COMPACT_ATOMS: atom_id res chain seq x y z
N MET A 1 11.21 29.35 12.17
CA MET A 1 10.77 29.84 10.86
C MET A 1 11.22 28.81 9.85
N MET A 2 10.38 27.83 9.53
CA MET A 2 10.68 26.78 8.52
C MET A 2 10.15 27.24 7.17
N PRO A 3 10.86 26.98 6.05
CA PRO A 3 10.42 27.43 4.75
C PRO A 3 9.21 26.66 4.28
N SER A 4 8.20 27.39 3.87
CA SER A 4 6.99 26.89 3.20
C SER A 4 7.34 26.59 1.73
N SER A 5 7.67 25.34 1.43
CA SER A 5 7.80 24.87 0.03
C SER A 5 7.10 23.50 -0.14
N PHE A 6 5.77 23.50 0.03
CA PHE A 6 4.90 22.46 -0.54
C PHE A 6 4.24 23.05 -1.78
N GLY A 7 5.02 23.21 -2.83
CA GLY A 7 4.55 23.61 -4.15
C GLY A 7 4.50 22.40 -5.07
N ALA A 8 3.35 22.21 -5.71
CA ALA A 8 3.08 21.32 -6.84
C ALA A 8 3.14 19.80 -6.54
N ILE A 9 2.05 19.28 -5.97
CA ILE A 9 1.73 17.85 -5.96
C ILE A 9 0.71 17.58 -7.08
N ASP A 10 1.05 17.88 -8.32
CA ASP A 10 0.20 17.53 -9.47
C ASP A 10 1.08 17.18 -10.68
N GLN A 11 1.82 16.07 -10.55
CA GLN A 11 2.44 15.43 -11.70
C GLN A 11 1.90 14.00 -11.78
N PRO A 12 1.32 13.60 -12.90
CA PRO A 12 0.82 12.24 -13.09
C PRO A 12 2.01 11.26 -12.97
N VAL A 13 1.83 10.23 -12.15
CA VAL A 13 2.80 9.16 -11.85
C VAL A 13 3.37 8.51 -13.13
N SER A 14 2.67 8.62 -14.27
CA SER A 14 3.10 8.11 -15.57
C SER A 14 4.35 8.81 -16.15
N ARG A 15 4.62 10.06 -15.81
CA ARG A 15 5.77 10.81 -16.35
C ARG A 15 7.06 10.55 -15.58
N ILE A 16 6.95 10.07 -14.35
CA ILE A 16 8.09 9.73 -13.48
C ILE A 16 8.78 8.41 -13.92
N LYS A 17 8.07 7.57 -14.70
CA LYS A 17 8.54 6.22 -15.07
C LYS A 17 9.79 6.20 -15.96
N GLU A 18 9.99 7.14 -16.85
CA GLU A 18 11.07 7.01 -17.86
C GLU A 18 12.42 7.57 -17.41
N GLU A 19 12.46 8.63 -16.63
CA GLU A 19 13.73 9.21 -16.17
C GLU A 19 14.27 8.60 -14.88
N SER A 20 13.37 8.08 -14.01
CA SER A 20 13.75 7.46 -12.74
C SER A 20 14.26 6.02 -12.89
N LEU A 21 13.93 5.33 -13.98
CA LEU A 21 14.41 3.96 -14.27
C LEU A 21 15.91 3.89 -14.58
N MET A 22 16.56 5.01 -14.90
CA MET A 22 17.99 5.01 -15.22
C MET A 22 18.93 5.00 -14.01
N SER A 23 18.40 5.02 -12.78
CA SER A 23 19.20 5.04 -11.53
C SER A 23 18.57 4.27 -10.38
N ALA A 24 17.80 3.23 -10.67
CA ALA A 24 17.27 2.39 -9.59
C ALA A 24 18.43 1.71 -8.84
N PRO A 25 18.44 1.73 -7.49
CA PRO A 25 19.47 1.06 -6.72
C PRO A 25 19.44 -0.44 -6.99
N ALA A 26 20.61 -1.08 -6.98
CA ALA A 26 20.69 -2.54 -7.03
C ALA A 26 20.06 -3.10 -5.76
N VAL A 27 18.94 -3.79 -5.91
CA VAL A 27 18.25 -4.47 -4.80
C VAL A 27 18.41 -5.98 -4.93
N PRO A 28 18.42 -6.74 -3.81
CA PRO A 28 18.60 -8.18 -3.87
C PRO A 28 17.47 -8.89 -4.64
N ASP A 29 17.82 -9.71 -5.62
CA ASP A 29 16.88 -10.47 -6.46
C ASP A 29 15.94 -11.37 -5.66
N ARG A 30 16.40 -11.84 -4.47
CA ARG A 30 15.58 -12.67 -3.57
C ARG A 30 14.24 -12.05 -3.17
N PHE A 31 14.12 -10.72 -3.25
CA PHE A 31 12.89 -9.99 -2.89
C PHE A 31 11.98 -9.70 -4.08
N THR A 32 12.38 -10.10 -5.28
CA THR A 32 11.59 -10.01 -6.52
C THR A 32 11.18 -11.38 -7.05
N THR A 33 11.75 -12.46 -6.47
CA THR A 33 11.44 -13.84 -6.85
C THR A 33 10.07 -14.25 -6.34
N LEU A 34 9.26 -14.84 -7.21
CA LEU A 34 7.96 -15.38 -6.83
C LEU A 34 8.13 -16.67 -6.02
N PRO A 35 7.29 -16.91 -5.01
CA PRO A 35 7.24 -18.18 -4.30
C PRO A 35 6.75 -19.29 -5.24
N ASP A 36 7.06 -20.53 -4.90
CA ASP A 36 6.39 -21.67 -5.52
C ASP A 36 4.92 -21.75 -5.04
N GLU A 37 4.11 -22.52 -5.77
CA GLU A 37 2.68 -22.65 -5.49
C GLU A 37 2.39 -23.23 -4.09
N HIS A 38 3.22 -24.15 -3.61
CA HIS A 38 3.06 -24.73 -2.30
C HIS A 38 3.28 -23.69 -1.19
N ALA A 39 4.33 -22.88 -1.31
CA ALA A 39 4.61 -21.80 -0.36
C ALA A 39 3.51 -20.72 -0.39
N LEU A 40 2.99 -20.40 -1.58
CA LEU A 40 1.89 -19.45 -1.73
C LEU A 40 0.64 -19.96 -1.02
N GLN A 41 0.21 -21.20 -1.30
CA GLN A 41 -0.99 -21.79 -0.70
C GLN A 41 -0.86 -21.96 0.83
N ALA A 42 0.31 -22.37 1.32
CA ALA A 42 0.57 -22.46 2.75
C ALA A 42 0.43 -21.09 3.44
N THR A 43 0.91 -20.01 2.79
CA THR A 43 0.76 -18.65 3.33
C THR A 43 -0.70 -18.18 3.30
N VAL A 44 -1.47 -18.52 2.26
CA VAL A 44 -2.91 -18.22 2.21
C VAL A 44 -3.64 -18.86 3.39
N VAL A 45 -3.40 -20.15 3.65
CA VAL A 45 -4.00 -20.86 4.79
C VAL A 45 -3.64 -20.18 6.12
N ALA A 46 -2.37 -19.83 6.32
CA ALA A 46 -1.92 -19.15 7.54
C ALA A 46 -2.59 -17.77 7.73
N LEU A 47 -2.75 -17.01 6.65
CA LEU A 47 -3.48 -15.73 6.69
C LEU A 47 -4.96 -15.92 7.06
N GLU A 48 -5.63 -16.91 6.49
CA GLU A 48 -7.05 -17.21 6.78
C GLU A 48 -7.23 -17.69 8.24
N GLU A 49 -6.31 -18.49 8.77
CA GLU A 49 -6.30 -18.90 10.19
C GLU A 49 -6.15 -17.69 11.13
N HIS A 50 -5.49 -16.61 10.68
CA HIS A 50 -5.34 -15.37 11.42
C HIS A 50 -6.50 -14.37 11.21
N GLY A 51 -7.59 -14.78 10.54
CA GLY A 51 -8.80 -13.98 10.36
C GLY A 51 -8.79 -13.04 9.15
N PHE A 52 -7.75 -13.07 8.32
CA PHE A 52 -7.74 -12.34 7.06
C PHE A 52 -8.57 -13.06 6.00
N SER A 53 -9.27 -12.30 5.14
CA SER A 53 -9.87 -12.86 3.94
C SER A 53 -8.87 -12.77 2.80
N VAL A 54 -8.61 -13.85 2.06
CA VAL A 54 -7.63 -13.86 0.97
C VAL A 54 -8.28 -14.26 -0.35
N GLU A 55 -7.99 -13.49 -1.39
CA GLU A 55 -8.35 -13.81 -2.78
C GLU A 55 -7.08 -13.82 -3.62
N VAL A 56 -6.77 -14.96 -4.23
CA VAL A 56 -5.60 -15.11 -5.11
C VAL A 56 -6.03 -14.88 -6.56
N VAL A 57 -5.33 -14.00 -7.25
CA VAL A 57 -5.60 -13.61 -8.64
C VAL A 57 -4.36 -13.72 -9.50
N ASP A 58 -4.54 -13.92 -10.82
CA ASP A 58 -3.41 -14.22 -11.72
C ASP A 58 -2.69 -12.95 -12.20
N ASP A 59 -3.40 -11.83 -12.35
CA ASP A 59 -2.85 -10.62 -12.95
C ASP A 59 -3.40 -9.31 -12.34
N LEU A 60 -2.91 -8.19 -12.84
CA LEU A 60 -3.25 -6.85 -12.38
C LEU A 60 -4.70 -6.49 -12.69
N ASP A 61 -5.23 -6.92 -13.83
CA ASP A 61 -6.60 -6.62 -14.24
C ASP A 61 -7.60 -7.36 -13.36
N ALA A 62 -7.34 -8.64 -13.07
CA ALA A 62 -8.13 -9.43 -12.13
C ALA A 62 -8.09 -8.81 -10.71
N ALA A 63 -6.92 -8.36 -10.25
CA ALA A 63 -6.79 -7.67 -8.98
C ALA A 63 -7.61 -6.38 -8.92
N ARG A 64 -7.54 -5.58 -9.98
CA ARG A 64 -8.35 -4.36 -10.08
C ARG A 64 -9.84 -4.66 -10.02
N GLN A 65 -10.32 -5.64 -10.78
CA GLN A 65 -11.73 -6.03 -10.79
C GLN A 65 -12.18 -6.54 -9.40
N ALA A 66 -11.40 -7.41 -8.77
CA ALA A 66 -11.68 -7.94 -7.44
C ALA A 66 -11.81 -6.83 -6.39
N VAL A 67 -10.90 -5.85 -6.37
CA VAL A 67 -10.94 -4.72 -5.44
C VAL A 67 -12.15 -3.83 -5.69
N LEU A 68 -12.36 -3.38 -6.95
CA LEU A 68 -13.42 -2.45 -7.28
C LEU A 68 -14.83 -3.03 -7.09
N ALA A 69 -14.99 -4.35 -7.25
CA ALA A 69 -16.25 -5.05 -7.01
C ALA A 69 -16.61 -5.16 -5.53
N ARG A 70 -15.62 -5.10 -4.62
CA ARG A 70 -15.86 -5.22 -3.16
C ARG A 70 -16.32 -3.93 -2.52
N ILE A 71 -16.05 -2.78 -3.14
CA ILE A 71 -16.32 -1.49 -2.54
C ILE A 71 -17.72 -1.00 -2.98
N PRO A 72 -18.68 -0.88 -2.04
CA PRO A 72 -20.02 -0.36 -2.35
C PRO A 72 -19.94 1.07 -2.90
N GLU A 73 -20.88 1.40 -3.78
CA GLU A 73 -21.01 2.76 -4.29
C GLU A 73 -21.29 3.75 -3.15
N GLY A 74 -20.73 4.95 -3.24
CA GLY A 74 -20.87 5.99 -2.22
C GLY A 74 -19.98 5.83 -1.01
N SER A 75 -19.20 4.72 -0.90
CA SER A 75 -18.24 4.56 0.20
C SER A 75 -17.14 5.60 0.14
N SER A 76 -16.68 6.07 1.31
CA SER A 76 -15.45 6.85 1.44
C SER A 76 -14.24 5.93 1.35
N VAL A 77 -13.33 6.22 0.40
CA VAL A 77 -12.18 5.36 0.11
C VAL A 77 -10.88 6.14 0.22
N MET A 78 -9.99 5.68 1.10
CA MET A 78 -8.63 6.23 1.23
C MET A 78 -7.64 5.36 0.46
N THR A 79 -7.15 5.86 -0.65
CA THR A 79 -6.05 5.25 -1.42
C THR A 79 -4.73 5.72 -0.83
N ASN A 80 -4.11 4.89 -0.01
CA ASN A 80 -2.80 5.22 0.54
C ASN A 80 -1.71 5.09 -0.56
N THR A 81 -0.67 5.93 -0.48
CA THR A 81 0.40 5.94 -1.48
C THR A 81 1.04 4.56 -1.58
N SER A 82 0.94 3.94 -2.76
CA SER A 82 1.41 2.59 -3.03
C SER A 82 1.70 2.41 -4.51
N VAL A 83 2.90 1.95 -4.83
CA VAL A 83 3.28 1.61 -6.22
C VAL A 83 2.40 0.48 -6.73
N THR A 84 2.07 -0.51 -5.90
CA THR A 84 1.15 -1.59 -6.27
C THR A 84 -0.23 -1.07 -6.69
N LEU A 85 -0.81 -0.12 -5.94
CA LEU A 85 -2.11 0.48 -6.31
C LEU A 85 -2.02 1.31 -7.59
N ALA A 86 -0.89 1.95 -7.84
CA ALA A 86 -0.66 2.71 -9.07
C ALA A 86 -0.51 1.79 -10.29
N GLU A 87 0.28 0.71 -10.17
CA GLU A 87 0.51 -0.25 -11.26
C GLU A 87 -0.74 -1.03 -11.64
N THR A 88 -1.60 -1.35 -10.68
CA THR A 88 -2.91 -2.00 -10.94
C THR A 88 -3.97 -1.02 -11.45
N GLY A 89 -3.70 0.30 -11.45
CA GLY A 89 -4.69 1.34 -11.83
C GLY A 89 -5.85 1.48 -10.84
N ILE A 90 -5.77 0.87 -9.65
CA ILE A 90 -6.82 0.96 -8.62
C ILE A 90 -6.89 2.37 -8.05
N ALA A 91 -5.74 2.98 -7.73
CA ALA A 91 -5.71 4.34 -7.20
C ALA A 91 -6.36 5.33 -8.18
N ASP A 92 -6.01 5.25 -9.47
CA ASP A 92 -6.58 6.11 -10.51
C ASP A 92 -8.10 5.92 -10.64
N ALA A 93 -8.58 4.67 -10.62
CA ALA A 93 -9.99 4.37 -10.71
C ALA A 93 -10.81 4.95 -9.54
N ILE A 94 -10.25 4.99 -8.33
CA ILE A 94 -10.91 5.56 -7.14
C ILE A 94 -10.80 7.09 -7.13
N ASP A 95 -9.60 7.62 -7.37
CA ASP A 95 -9.32 9.03 -7.16
C ASP A 95 -9.75 9.90 -8.35
N HIS A 96 -9.87 9.33 -9.57
CA HIS A 96 -10.19 10.04 -10.81
C HIS A 96 -11.30 9.39 -11.64
N GLY A 97 -11.82 8.23 -11.24
CA GLY A 97 -12.80 7.44 -12.00
C GLY A 97 -14.26 7.93 -11.92
N GLY A 98 -14.51 9.14 -11.44
CA GLY A 98 -15.85 9.75 -11.34
C GLY A 98 -16.47 9.63 -9.94
N ASP A 99 -17.80 9.71 -9.85
CA ASP A 99 -18.53 9.87 -8.58
C ASP A 99 -19.00 8.55 -7.95
N ARG A 100 -18.48 7.42 -8.42
CA ARG A 100 -18.87 6.11 -7.88
C ARG A 100 -18.49 5.95 -6.40
N TRP A 101 -17.34 6.48 -6.02
CA TRP A 101 -16.83 6.47 -4.64
C TRP A 101 -16.39 7.88 -4.23
N GLU A 102 -16.40 8.11 -2.93
CA GLU A 102 -15.86 9.33 -2.38
C GLU A 102 -14.35 9.16 -2.11
N SER A 103 -13.48 9.81 -2.89
CA SER A 103 -12.05 9.80 -2.60
C SER A 103 -11.73 10.59 -1.33
N ALA A 104 -11.49 9.88 -0.23
CA ALA A 104 -11.02 10.47 1.02
C ALA A 104 -9.63 11.11 0.83
N ARG A 105 -8.80 10.57 -0.09
CA ARG A 105 -7.52 11.15 -0.46
C ARG A 105 -7.69 12.54 -1.06
N ASN A 106 -8.54 12.71 -2.05
CA ASN A 106 -8.78 14.01 -2.70
C ASN A 106 -9.38 15.02 -1.71
N LYS A 107 -10.33 14.59 -0.87
CA LYS A 107 -10.84 15.44 0.22
C LYS A 107 -9.75 15.91 1.16
N MET A 108 -8.89 15.00 1.60
CA MET A 108 -7.79 15.31 2.49
C MET A 108 -6.81 16.32 1.86
N PHE A 109 -6.45 16.13 0.60
CA PHE A 109 -5.51 17.02 -0.08
C PHE A 109 -6.11 18.37 -0.50
N ALA A 110 -7.44 18.51 -0.49
CA ALA A 110 -8.11 19.81 -0.67
C ALA A 110 -8.04 20.70 0.57
N LEU A 111 -7.64 20.17 1.73
CA LEU A 111 -7.53 20.90 2.97
C LEU A 111 -6.19 21.64 3.10
N ASP A 112 -6.18 22.73 3.86
CA ASP A 112 -4.94 23.46 4.18
C ASP A 112 -4.13 22.72 5.26
N PHE A 113 -2.95 22.24 4.89
CA PHE A 113 -2.02 21.53 5.76
C PHE A 113 -1.59 22.35 7.01
N ALA A 114 -1.55 23.69 6.90
CA ALA A 114 -1.10 24.54 7.99
C ALA A 114 -2.16 24.72 9.08
N THR A 115 -3.44 24.68 8.71
CA THR A 115 -4.56 25.04 9.60
C THR A 115 -5.54 23.91 9.89
N GLN A 116 -5.66 22.91 8.97
CA GLN A 116 -6.68 21.86 9.04
C GLN A 116 -6.10 20.45 9.33
N GLY A 117 -4.93 20.39 9.96
CA GLY A 117 -4.23 19.11 10.19
C GLY A 117 -5.01 18.07 11.01
N GLN A 118 -5.92 18.49 11.90
CA GLN A 118 -6.77 17.54 12.64
C GLN A 118 -7.86 16.93 11.76
N GLU A 119 -8.49 17.75 10.93
CA GLU A 119 -9.50 17.30 9.97
C GLU A 119 -8.91 16.33 8.94
N MET A 120 -7.70 16.62 8.43
CA MET A 120 -6.94 15.71 7.57
C MET A 120 -6.70 14.35 8.23
N LYS A 121 -6.29 14.35 9.49
CA LYS A 121 -6.08 13.09 10.24
C LYS A 121 -7.38 12.31 10.43
N ALA A 122 -8.50 12.98 10.66
CA ALA A 122 -9.80 12.35 10.79
C ALA A 122 -10.23 11.69 9.47
N ILE A 123 -10.12 12.41 8.36
CA ILE A 123 -10.44 11.88 7.02
C ILE A 123 -9.54 10.68 6.67
N ALA A 124 -8.22 10.82 6.85
CA ALA A 124 -7.29 9.75 6.53
C ALA A 124 -7.38 8.54 7.46
N GLY A 125 -7.76 8.76 8.71
CA GLY A 125 -7.77 7.75 9.75
C GLY A 125 -9.01 6.88 9.81
N GLN A 126 -10.17 7.35 9.32
CA GLN A 126 -11.47 6.71 9.53
C GLN A 126 -12.32 6.63 8.24
N PRO A 127 -11.77 6.20 7.09
CA PRO A 127 -12.56 5.96 5.89
C PRO A 127 -13.39 4.67 6.04
N ASP A 128 -14.42 4.50 5.20
CA ASP A 128 -15.13 3.22 5.11
C ASP A 128 -14.20 2.12 4.58
N TYR A 129 -13.35 2.47 3.60
CA TYR A 129 -12.35 1.57 3.01
C TYR A 129 -10.97 2.23 2.97
N ALA A 130 -9.96 1.58 3.55
CA ALA A 130 -8.55 1.94 3.35
C ALA A 130 -7.89 0.95 2.39
N LEU A 131 -7.34 1.47 1.29
CA LEU A 131 -6.63 0.68 0.29
C LEU A 131 -5.11 0.91 0.42
N GLY A 132 -4.35 -0.14 0.23
CA GLY A 132 -2.90 -0.08 0.25
C GLY A 132 -2.21 -1.36 -0.15
N SER A 133 -0.95 -1.45 0.23
CA SER A 133 -0.15 -2.66 0.11
C SER A 133 0.70 -2.85 1.36
N VAL A 134 1.26 -4.02 1.51
CA VAL A 134 2.21 -4.35 2.56
C VAL A 134 3.64 -4.39 2.01
N HIS A 135 4.64 -4.27 2.88
CA HIS A 135 6.05 -4.42 2.51
C HIS A 135 6.48 -5.88 2.52
N ALA A 136 5.85 -6.69 3.37
CA ALA A 136 6.06 -8.14 3.39
C ALA A 136 4.85 -8.87 3.98
N VAL A 137 4.70 -10.13 3.58
CA VAL A 137 3.82 -11.12 4.20
C VAL A 137 4.70 -12.29 4.62
N THR A 138 4.69 -12.65 5.89
CA THR A 138 5.45 -13.81 6.35
C THR A 138 4.70 -15.12 6.07
N ARG A 139 5.42 -16.23 5.96
CA ARG A 139 4.82 -17.56 5.70
C ARG A 139 3.86 -18.00 6.80
N ASP A 140 4.04 -17.50 8.01
CA ASP A 140 3.16 -17.73 9.15
C ASP A 140 1.99 -16.74 9.23
N GLY A 141 1.75 -15.93 8.18
CA GLY A 141 0.55 -15.11 8.05
C GLY A 141 0.60 -13.75 8.76
N THR A 142 1.79 -13.19 9.04
CA THR A 142 1.92 -11.83 9.56
C THR A 142 2.11 -10.83 8.43
N LEU A 143 1.37 -9.70 8.48
CA LEU A 143 1.54 -8.57 7.56
C LEU A 143 2.49 -7.54 8.16
N VAL A 144 3.45 -7.03 7.36
CA VAL A 144 4.43 -6.05 7.82
C VAL A 144 4.41 -4.81 6.93
N ILE A 145 4.14 -3.65 7.53
CA ILE A 145 3.99 -2.37 6.84
C ILE A 145 4.92 -1.32 7.47
N ALA A 146 5.82 -0.75 6.69
CA ALA A 146 6.66 0.37 7.09
C ALA A 146 6.04 1.71 6.67
N SER A 147 6.36 2.77 7.40
CA SER A 147 5.92 4.13 7.09
C SER A 147 6.91 5.16 7.61
N ALA A 148 7.13 6.23 6.88
CA ALA A 148 7.92 7.35 7.35
C ALA A 148 7.17 8.15 8.44
N SER A 149 5.93 8.55 8.19
CA SER A 149 5.12 9.37 9.10
C SER A 149 4.17 8.55 9.99
N GLY A 150 3.71 7.39 9.51
CA GLY A 150 2.66 6.59 10.13
C GLY A 150 1.24 6.99 9.70
N SER A 151 1.10 7.89 8.72
CA SER A 151 -0.21 8.43 8.33
C SER A 151 -1.21 7.35 7.90
N GLN A 152 -0.76 6.36 7.12
CA GLN A 152 -1.61 5.25 6.68
C GLN A 152 -1.80 4.16 7.76
N LEU A 153 -0.91 4.06 8.74
CA LEU A 153 -0.96 2.99 9.74
C LEU A 153 -2.19 3.09 10.64
N ALA A 154 -2.70 4.30 10.88
CA ALA A 154 -3.88 4.53 11.71
C ALA A 154 -5.13 3.87 11.12
N SER A 155 -5.37 4.04 9.82
CA SER A 155 -6.49 3.41 9.13
C SER A 155 -6.33 1.88 9.05
N TYR A 156 -5.13 1.37 8.81
CA TYR A 156 -4.87 -0.06 8.75
C TYR A 156 -5.01 -0.75 10.09
N ALA A 157 -4.43 -0.15 11.15
CA ALA A 157 -4.41 -0.74 12.48
C ALA A 157 -5.81 -0.79 13.12
N TRP A 158 -6.63 0.26 12.91
CA TRP A 158 -7.92 0.35 13.61
C TRP A 158 -8.97 1.22 12.93
N GLY A 159 -8.59 2.36 12.36
CA GLY A 159 -9.55 3.44 12.07
C GLY A 159 -10.50 3.16 10.91
N ALA A 160 -10.07 2.46 9.87
CA ALA A 160 -10.94 2.11 8.75
C ALA A 160 -11.90 0.99 9.09
N ALA A 161 -13.15 1.09 8.62
CA ALA A 161 -14.13 0.02 8.77
C ALA A 161 -13.71 -1.24 8.00
N ASN A 162 -13.10 -1.07 6.82
CA ASN A 162 -12.57 -2.14 5.99
C ASN A 162 -11.19 -1.77 5.46
N VAL A 163 -10.32 -2.77 5.32
CA VAL A 163 -8.99 -2.59 4.71
C VAL A 163 -8.84 -3.59 3.56
N ILE A 164 -8.37 -3.12 2.40
CA ILE A 164 -8.00 -4.00 1.30
C ILE A 164 -6.52 -3.80 0.99
N PHE A 165 -5.72 -4.85 1.18
CA PHE A 165 -4.34 -4.89 0.76
C PHE A 165 -4.20 -5.60 -0.58
N VAL A 166 -3.58 -4.93 -1.55
CA VAL A 166 -3.20 -5.51 -2.84
C VAL A 166 -1.73 -5.87 -2.78
N VAL A 167 -1.41 -7.14 -2.96
CA VAL A 167 -0.09 -7.69 -2.64
C VAL A 167 0.44 -8.53 -3.79
N GLY A 168 1.59 -8.16 -4.33
CA GLY A 168 2.32 -9.03 -5.26
C GLY A 168 2.98 -10.21 -4.52
N ALA A 169 2.94 -11.39 -5.10
CA ALA A 169 3.41 -12.63 -4.45
C ALA A 169 4.91 -12.61 -4.11
N GLN A 170 5.74 -11.78 -4.77
CA GLN A 170 7.15 -11.58 -4.41
C GLN A 170 7.36 -11.00 -3.00
N LYS A 171 6.30 -10.48 -2.36
CA LYS A 171 6.36 -9.94 -0.99
C LYS A 171 6.25 -11.01 0.09
N LEU A 172 6.06 -12.28 -0.29
CA LEU A 172 6.07 -13.39 0.63
C LEU A 172 7.51 -13.70 1.08
N VAL A 173 7.71 -13.76 2.39
CA VAL A 173 9.03 -13.97 3.02
C VAL A 173 8.96 -15.05 4.11
N PRO A 174 10.08 -15.69 4.45
CA PRO A 174 10.11 -16.80 5.43
C PRO A 174 9.60 -16.45 6.82
N GLY A 175 9.77 -15.20 7.28
CA GLY A 175 9.40 -14.77 8.62
C GLY A 175 9.78 -13.32 8.88
N LEU A 176 9.55 -12.82 10.11
CA LEU A 176 9.73 -11.42 10.48
C LEU A 176 11.14 -10.88 10.22
N ALA A 177 12.19 -11.66 10.48
CA ALA A 177 13.56 -11.23 10.20
C ALA A 177 13.75 -10.88 8.70
N ALA A 178 13.27 -11.76 7.81
CA ALA A 178 13.31 -11.51 6.36
C ALA A 178 12.37 -10.36 5.92
N ALA A 179 11.26 -10.16 6.62
CA ALA A 179 10.37 -9.03 6.38
C ALA A 179 11.06 -7.69 6.68
N HIS A 180 11.76 -7.60 7.82
CA HIS A 180 12.56 -6.43 8.17
C HIS A 180 13.72 -6.22 7.19
N GLU A 181 14.45 -7.29 6.82
CA GLU A 181 15.50 -7.19 5.81
C GLU A 181 14.95 -6.67 4.48
N ARG A 182 13.78 -7.16 4.03
CA ARG A 182 13.12 -6.69 2.81
C ARG A 182 12.81 -5.20 2.87
N ILE A 183 12.32 -4.69 4.00
CA ILE A 183 12.04 -3.26 4.19
C ILE A 183 13.33 -2.45 3.95
N TYR A 184 14.43 -2.78 4.61
CA TYR A 184 15.64 -1.98 4.57
C TYR A 184 16.52 -2.20 3.34
N GLN A 185 16.53 -3.41 2.76
CA GLN A 185 17.40 -3.75 1.64
C GLN A 185 16.71 -3.66 0.27
N HIS A 186 15.36 -3.57 0.25
CA HIS A 186 14.59 -3.54 -0.99
C HIS A 186 13.62 -2.36 -1.04
N SER A 187 12.64 -2.32 -0.14
CA SER A 187 11.55 -1.33 -0.25
C SER A 187 12.03 0.09 0.04
N LEU A 188 12.82 0.30 1.10
CA LEU A 188 13.30 1.64 1.45
C LEU A 188 14.20 2.27 0.38
N PRO A 189 15.21 1.58 -0.20
CA PRO A 189 16.00 2.15 -1.29
C PRO A 189 15.17 2.57 -2.51
N LEU A 190 14.17 1.76 -2.90
CA LEU A 190 13.29 2.06 -4.02
C LEU A 190 12.33 3.21 -3.69
N GLU A 191 11.77 3.22 -2.49
CA GLU A 191 10.93 4.32 -2.02
C GLU A 191 11.71 5.64 -1.89
N ASP A 192 12.98 5.59 -1.50
CA ASP A 192 13.82 6.76 -1.38
C ASP A 192 14.03 7.47 -2.74
N VAL A 193 14.29 6.70 -3.80
CA VAL A 193 14.34 7.22 -5.17
C VAL A 193 13.02 7.85 -5.58
N ARG A 194 11.89 7.17 -5.32
CA ARG A 194 10.55 7.69 -5.62
C ARG A 194 10.25 8.96 -4.83
N ALA A 195 10.57 8.98 -3.53
CA ALA A 195 10.31 10.12 -2.65
C ALA A 195 11.15 11.35 -3.04
N GLN A 196 12.40 11.15 -3.40
CA GLN A 196 13.25 12.23 -3.92
C GLN A 196 12.69 12.82 -5.21
N ALA A 197 12.27 11.97 -6.16
CA ALA A 197 11.67 12.42 -7.41
C ALA A 197 10.34 13.15 -7.20
N ALA A 198 9.50 12.69 -6.27
CA ALA A 198 8.17 13.23 -6.04
C ALA A 198 8.16 14.46 -5.10
N TYR A 199 9.03 14.49 -4.09
CA TYR A 199 8.98 15.46 -2.99
C TYR A 199 10.29 16.18 -2.73
N GLY A 200 11.40 15.82 -3.41
CA GLY A 200 12.73 16.38 -3.15
C GLY A 200 13.29 16.02 -1.78
N GLN A 201 12.81 14.96 -1.14
CA GLN A 201 13.21 14.56 0.22
C GLN A 201 13.47 13.05 0.29
N HIS A 202 14.43 12.67 1.14
CA HIS A 202 14.74 11.28 1.43
C HIS A 202 13.60 10.61 2.22
N SER A 203 13.38 9.33 1.91
CA SER A 203 12.47 8.49 2.70
C SER A 203 13.20 7.86 3.89
N GLN A 204 12.42 7.41 4.87
CA GLN A 204 12.93 6.73 6.06
C GLN A 204 11.88 5.78 6.64
N VAL A 205 12.32 4.81 7.44
CA VAL A 205 11.43 3.99 8.25
C VAL A 205 11.27 4.66 9.62
N GLY A 206 10.19 5.41 9.80
CA GLY A 206 9.85 6.02 11.09
C GLY A 206 9.00 5.12 11.99
N LYS A 207 8.17 4.27 11.38
CA LYS A 207 7.27 3.35 12.10
C LYS A 207 7.11 2.05 11.30
N VAL A 208 6.91 0.95 12.03
CA VAL A 208 6.53 -0.35 11.46
C VAL A 208 5.28 -0.83 12.18
N LEU A 209 4.31 -1.31 11.42
CA LEU A 209 3.12 -2.01 11.89
C LEU A 209 3.24 -3.48 11.51
N GLU A 210 3.11 -4.35 12.49
CA GLU A 210 2.96 -5.79 12.32
C GLU A 210 1.53 -6.17 12.68
N ILE A 211 0.81 -6.82 11.76
CA ILE A 211 -0.55 -7.30 12.01
C ILE A 211 -0.49 -8.82 12.01
N HIS A 212 -0.57 -9.40 13.21
CA HIS A 212 -0.45 -10.85 13.41
C HIS A 212 -1.79 -11.55 13.25
N GLN A 213 -2.88 -10.85 13.54
CA GLN A 213 -4.22 -11.41 13.53
C GLN A 213 -5.25 -10.28 13.43
N GLU A 214 -6.42 -10.56 12.89
CA GLU A 214 -7.51 -9.59 12.75
C GLU A 214 -8.87 -10.25 13.03
N LEU A 215 -9.86 -9.44 13.35
CA LEU A 215 -11.25 -9.88 13.39
C LEU A 215 -11.71 -10.26 11.97
N PRO A 216 -12.34 -11.43 11.79
CA PRO A 216 -12.78 -11.88 10.48
C PRO A 216 -13.66 -10.84 9.76
N GLY A 217 -13.32 -10.59 8.48
CA GLY A 217 -14.08 -9.72 7.60
C GLY A 217 -13.62 -8.27 7.50
N ARG A 218 -12.71 -7.78 8.39
CA ARG A 218 -12.23 -6.39 8.30
C ARG A 218 -11.09 -6.20 7.30
N ILE A 219 -10.10 -7.10 7.28
CA ILE A 219 -8.97 -7.02 6.35
C ILE A 219 -9.13 -8.07 5.24
N HIS A 220 -9.12 -7.60 4.01
CA HIS A 220 -9.10 -8.41 2.81
C HIS A 220 -7.78 -8.24 2.05
N ILE A 221 -7.21 -9.36 1.59
CA ILE A 221 -5.95 -9.40 0.84
C ILE A 221 -6.24 -9.90 -0.56
N VAL A 222 -5.92 -9.10 -1.57
CA VAL A 222 -5.89 -9.51 -2.97
C VAL A 222 -4.44 -9.83 -3.33
N LEU A 223 -4.11 -11.12 -3.41
CA LEU A 223 -2.77 -11.64 -3.65
C LEU A 223 -2.58 -11.96 -5.12
N ILE A 224 -1.68 -11.22 -5.79
CA ILE A 224 -1.43 -11.33 -7.23
C ILE A 224 -0.26 -12.30 -7.46
N ARG A 225 -0.43 -13.29 -8.35
CA ARG A 225 0.61 -14.26 -8.74
C ARG A 225 1.76 -13.65 -9.55
N GLN A 226 1.95 -12.35 -9.47
CA GLN A 226 2.98 -11.60 -10.17
C GLN A 226 3.79 -10.74 -9.22
N SER A 227 4.96 -10.27 -9.68
CA SER A 227 5.76 -9.27 -8.99
C SER A 227 5.18 -7.89 -9.29
N VAL A 228 4.64 -7.21 -8.27
CA VAL A 228 3.96 -5.91 -8.38
C VAL A 228 4.33 -5.00 -7.23
N GLY A 229 4.75 -3.77 -7.55
CA GLY A 229 5.25 -2.81 -6.58
C GLY A 229 6.51 -3.31 -5.85
N PHE A 230 6.91 -2.61 -4.78
CA PHE A 230 8.08 -2.97 -3.95
C PHE A 230 7.81 -2.96 -2.45
#